data_9feaafd023f7abd45ffeaa449706d534
#
_entry.id   9feaafd023f7abd45ffeaa449706d534
#
_cell.length_a   1.000
_cell.length_b   1.000
_cell.length_c   1.000
_cell.angle_alpha   90.00
_cell.angle_beta   90.00
_cell.angle_gamma   90.00
#
_symmetry.space_group_name_H-M   'P 1'
#
loop_
_entity.id
_entity.type
_entity.pdbx_description
1 polymer ?
#
loop_
_entity_poly.entity_id
_entity_poly.type
_entity_poly.pdbx_seq_one_letter_code
_entity_poly.pdbx_strand_id
1 'polypeptide(L)'
;VGTFLQRELYKKGIGSYSVSYPGCPPLSGLYSFTAGAHHKCHDYNQSMLNYAKQNGITDIILVAGFSSYLNGTSYDNGEGGIKTGFNGADAIENKNIGLSLNNNKRILRVSKIYKDQLSSLSKKFNLFVFHSPPIVGWDVPKYYAHKAIFDNNKLTTHTHSFVNYKSYVSNFINIIDSIDNENLYFFNIASLFCDEVTERCIMNKDKNLLYRDVYHLSMYGSKIVAKEFMKNFEIKFLEKNN
;
A
#
# COMPACT_ATOMS: atom_id res chain seq x y z
N VAL A 1 6.28 -2.50 7.28
CA VAL A 1 5.01 -2.67 8.03
C VAL A 1 4.86 -4.12 8.45
N GLY A 2 4.92 -5.09 7.54
CA GLY A 2 4.63 -6.50 7.82
C GLY A 2 5.32 -7.08 9.05
N THR A 3 6.66 -6.94 9.17
CA THR A 3 7.42 -7.45 10.33
C THR A 3 6.98 -6.84 11.67
N PHE A 4 6.64 -5.54 11.68
CA PHE A 4 6.15 -4.89 12.91
C PHE A 4 4.74 -5.37 13.25
N LEU A 5 3.90 -5.54 12.24
CA LEU A 5 2.56 -6.05 12.41
C LEU A 5 2.57 -7.48 12.98
N GLN A 6 3.40 -8.38 12.43
CA GLN A 6 3.59 -9.72 12.97
C GLN A 6 4.01 -9.70 14.45
N ARG A 7 4.91 -8.78 14.82
CA ARG A 7 5.34 -8.63 16.21
C ARG A 7 4.21 -8.19 17.12
N GLU A 8 3.38 -7.25 16.69
CA GLU A 8 2.24 -6.79 17.48
C GLU A 8 1.16 -7.88 17.61
N LEU A 9 0.87 -8.62 16.55
CA LEU A 9 -0.02 -9.78 16.58
C LEU A 9 0.50 -10.87 17.54
N TYR A 10 1.79 -11.21 17.44
CA TYR A 10 2.41 -12.20 18.32
C TYR A 10 2.31 -11.84 19.81
N LYS A 11 2.48 -10.57 20.18
CA LYS A 11 2.29 -10.09 21.56
C LYS A 11 0.88 -10.34 22.11
N LYS A 12 -0.10 -10.49 21.21
CA LYS A 12 -1.51 -10.76 21.51
C LYS A 12 -1.86 -12.26 21.42
N GLY A 13 -0.87 -13.12 21.22
CA GLY A 13 -1.09 -14.56 21.04
C GLY A 13 -1.65 -14.95 19.68
N ILE A 14 -1.65 -14.03 18.70
CA ILE A 14 -2.20 -14.24 17.37
C ILE A 14 -1.08 -14.74 16.44
N GLY A 15 -1.21 -15.97 15.96
CA GLY A 15 -0.33 -16.53 14.94
C GLY A 15 -0.47 -15.78 13.62
N SER A 16 0.64 -15.54 12.92
CA SER A 16 0.60 -14.87 11.62
C SER A 16 1.67 -15.39 10.68
N TYR A 17 1.34 -15.43 9.39
CA TYR A 17 2.24 -15.83 8.31
C TYR A 17 2.37 -14.66 7.32
N SER A 18 3.59 -14.24 7.03
CA SER A 18 3.84 -13.12 6.12
C SER A 18 4.55 -13.61 4.87
N VAL A 19 3.99 -13.25 3.73
CA VAL A 19 4.55 -13.57 2.42
C VAL A 19 4.65 -12.31 1.58
N SER A 20 5.64 -12.24 0.70
CA SER A 20 5.79 -11.15 -0.25
C SER A 20 6.43 -11.63 -1.54
N TYR A 21 5.97 -11.08 -2.65
CA TYR A 21 6.62 -11.22 -3.94
C TYR A 21 6.87 -9.83 -4.50
N PRO A 22 8.13 -9.35 -4.47
CA PRO A 22 8.47 -7.99 -4.88
C PRO A 22 8.00 -7.69 -6.31
N GLY A 23 7.41 -6.53 -6.51
CA GLY A 23 6.92 -6.09 -7.80
C GLY A 23 5.57 -6.66 -8.23
N CYS A 24 4.92 -7.49 -7.41
CA CYS A 24 3.60 -8.04 -7.70
C CYS A 24 2.48 -7.31 -6.94
N PRO A 25 1.36 -6.96 -7.62
CA PRO A 25 0.12 -6.62 -6.91
C PRO A 25 -0.38 -7.87 -6.17
N PRO A 26 -0.90 -7.75 -4.93
CA PRO A 26 -1.28 -8.93 -4.12
C PRO A 26 -2.68 -9.46 -4.47
N LEU A 27 -3.05 -9.43 -5.73
CA LEU A 27 -4.34 -9.90 -6.24
C LEU A 27 -4.13 -10.80 -7.47
N SER A 28 -4.93 -11.85 -7.55
CA SER A 28 -4.90 -12.76 -8.69
C SER A 28 -5.50 -12.12 -9.96
N GLY A 29 -5.23 -12.69 -11.11
CA GLY A 29 -5.73 -12.18 -12.39
C GLY A 29 -4.89 -11.05 -13.00
N LEU A 30 -3.81 -10.66 -12.34
CA LEU A 30 -2.92 -9.58 -12.75
C LEU A 30 -1.51 -10.09 -13.03
N TYR A 31 -0.85 -9.43 -13.98
CA TYR A 31 0.61 -9.46 -14.11
C TYR A 31 1.17 -8.05 -13.88
N SER A 32 2.45 -7.95 -13.58
CA SER A 32 3.13 -6.69 -13.32
C SER A 32 4.09 -6.35 -14.45
N PHE A 33 4.24 -5.05 -14.76
CA PHE A 33 5.27 -4.55 -15.67
C PHE A 33 6.64 -4.41 -15.01
N THR A 34 6.75 -4.65 -13.71
CA THR A 34 8.02 -4.58 -12.99
C THR A 34 8.96 -5.70 -13.44
N ALA A 35 10.17 -5.35 -13.81
CA ALA A 35 11.17 -6.31 -14.32
C ALA A 35 11.35 -7.51 -13.39
N GLY A 36 11.34 -8.72 -13.95
CA GLY A 36 11.58 -9.99 -13.26
C GLY A 36 10.35 -10.64 -12.61
N ALA A 37 9.23 -9.94 -12.45
CA ALA A 37 8.04 -10.48 -11.79
C ALA A 37 6.85 -10.78 -12.72
N HIS A 38 6.96 -10.42 -13.99
CA HIS A 38 5.87 -10.24 -14.95
C HIS A 38 4.76 -11.28 -14.93
N HIS A 39 5.09 -12.58 -14.97
CA HIS A 39 4.10 -13.64 -15.22
C HIS A 39 3.75 -14.47 -13.98
N LYS A 40 4.56 -14.37 -12.93
CA LYS A 40 4.44 -15.22 -11.74
C LYS A 40 3.48 -14.68 -10.69
N CYS A 41 3.05 -13.41 -10.82
CA CYS A 41 2.18 -12.78 -9.82
C CYS A 41 0.86 -13.50 -9.64
N HIS A 42 0.22 -13.89 -10.76
CA HIS A 42 -1.06 -14.61 -10.72
C HIS A 42 -0.91 -15.94 -9.97
N ASP A 43 0.04 -16.78 -10.40
CA ASP A 43 0.25 -18.13 -9.85
C ASP A 43 0.68 -18.07 -8.38
N TYR A 44 1.56 -17.11 -8.05
CA TYR A 44 1.98 -16.88 -6.68
C TYR A 44 0.79 -16.53 -5.78
N ASN A 45 -0.04 -15.56 -6.18
CA ASN A 45 -1.20 -15.15 -5.40
C ASN A 45 -2.23 -16.28 -5.26
N GLN A 46 -2.46 -17.06 -6.32
CA GLN A 46 -3.33 -18.25 -6.25
C GLN A 46 -2.79 -19.28 -5.25
N SER A 47 -1.49 -19.55 -5.29
CA SER A 47 -0.85 -20.49 -4.37
C SER A 47 -1.00 -20.04 -2.91
N MET A 48 -0.84 -18.73 -2.64
CA MET A 48 -1.00 -18.18 -1.29
C MET A 48 -2.45 -18.25 -0.80
N LEU A 49 -3.41 -17.99 -1.67
CA LEU A 49 -4.84 -18.14 -1.35
C LEU A 49 -5.23 -19.59 -1.09
N ASN A 50 -4.68 -20.54 -1.84
CA ASN A 50 -4.90 -21.96 -1.60
C ASN A 50 -4.27 -22.38 -0.26
N TYR A 51 -3.07 -21.92 0.03
CA TYR A 51 -2.43 -22.14 1.33
C TYR A 51 -3.29 -21.60 2.48
N ALA A 52 -3.80 -20.37 2.37
CA ALA A 52 -4.68 -19.78 3.38
C ALA A 52 -5.91 -20.64 3.65
N LYS A 53 -6.59 -21.11 2.59
CA LYS A 53 -7.78 -22.00 2.72
C LYS A 53 -7.43 -23.34 3.36
N GLN A 54 -6.34 -23.98 2.93
CA GLN A 54 -5.93 -25.30 3.44
C GLN A 54 -5.53 -25.27 4.90
N ASN A 55 -5.06 -24.13 5.39
CA ASN A 55 -4.60 -23.96 6.78
C ASN A 55 -5.63 -23.22 7.66
N GLY A 56 -6.88 -23.08 7.23
CA GLY A 56 -7.94 -22.48 8.04
C GLY A 56 -7.71 -21.01 8.40
N ILE A 57 -6.93 -20.27 7.59
CA ILE A 57 -6.68 -18.84 7.81
C ILE A 57 -7.98 -18.09 7.53
N THR A 58 -8.43 -17.29 8.48
CA THR A 58 -9.67 -16.52 8.41
C THR A 58 -9.46 -15.05 8.07
N ASP A 59 -8.26 -14.54 8.30
CA ASP A 59 -7.93 -13.11 8.19
C ASP A 59 -6.79 -12.90 7.21
N ILE A 60 -6.99 -12.02 6.23
CA ILE A 60 -5.96 -11.67 5.24
C ILE A 60 -5.68 -10.18 5.31
N ILE A 61 -4.40 -9.82 5.41
CA ILE A 61 -3.95 -8.43 5.38
C ILE A 61 -3.17 -8.19 4.09
N LEU A 62 -3.70 -7.34 3.22
CA LEU A 62 -3.06 -6.93 1.97
C LEU A 62 -2.36 -5.59 2.15
N VAL A 63 -1.05 -5.55 1.91
CA VAL A 63 -0.22 -4.33 1.99
C VAL A 63 0.50 -4.13 0.67
N ALA A 64 0.10 -3.15 -0.11
CA ALA A 64 0.72 -2.87 -1.41
C ALA A 64 0.51 -1.43 -1.89
N GLY A 65 1.28 -1.04 -2.91
CA GLY A 65 1.09 0.20 -3.65
C GLY A 65 -0.02 0.08 -4.70
N PHE A 66 -1.26 -0.21 -4.29
CA PHE A 66 -2.40 -0.46 -5.20
C PHE A 66 -2.56 0.63 -6.26
N SER A 67 -2.52 1.91 -5.85
CA SER A 67 -2.65 3.04 -6.78
C SER A 67 -1.50 3.09 -7.80
N SER A 68 -0.29 2.68 -7.43
CA SER A 68 0.84 2.62 -8.37
C SER A 68 0.63 1.56 -9.45
N TYR A 69 0.17 0.38 -9.08
CA TYR A 69 -0.16 -0.68 -10.05
C TYR A 69 -1.35 -0.30 -10.93
N LEU A 70 -2.36 0.35 -10.35
CA LEU A 70 -3.55 0.80 -11.07
C LEU A 70 -3.23 1.91 -12.07
N ASN A 71 -2.59 2.98 -11.62
CA ASN A 71 -2.31 4.15 -12.46
C ASN A 71 -1.18 3.84 -13.48
N GLY A 72 -0.14 3.12 -13.09
CA GLY A 72 1.01 2.82 -13.94
C GLY A 72 1.83 4.04 -14.35
N THR A 73 1.66 5.16 -13.63
CA THR A 73 2.31 6.43 -13.91
C THR A 73 3.25 6.85 -12.79
N SER A 74 4.18 7.74 -13.11
CA SER A 74 4.98 8.45 -12.10
C SER A 74 4.07 9.27 -11.19
N TYR A 75 4.51 9.47 -9.96
CA TYR A 75 3.88 10.40 -9.03
C TYR A 75 4.68 11.69 -8.99
N ASP A 76 4.01 12.81 -9.14
CA ASP A 76 4.56 14.17 -8.95
C ASP A 76 3.83 14.81 -7.77
N ASN A 77 4.59 15.26 -6.77
CA ASN A 77 4.02 15.95 -5.62
C ASN A 77 3.67 17.43 -5.89
N GLY A 78 3.95 17.93 -7.11
CA GLY A 78 3.72 19.32 -7.52
C GLY A 78 4.69 20.34 -6.90
N GLU A 79 5.68 19.87 -6.14
CA GLU A 79 6.65 20.72 -5.43
C GLU A 79 8.10 20.34 -5.80
N GLY A 80 8.28 19.67 -6.95
CA GLY A 80 9.57 19.23 -7.47
C GLY A 80 10.01 17.83 -7.01
N GLY A 81 9.19 17.14 -6.25
CA GLY A 81 9.42 15.75 -5.88
C GLY A 81 8.72 14.78 -6.84
N ILE A 82 9.50 13.99 -7.58
CA ILE A 82 8.98 13.06 -8.58
C ILE A 82 9.45 11.64 -8.26
N LYS A 83 8.49 10.74 -8.02
CA LYS A 83 8.76 9.31 -8.03
C LYS A 83 8.69 8.81 -9.47
N THR A 84 9.83 8.49 -10.04
CA THR A 84 9.94 7.83 -11.34
C THR A 84 9.88 6.32 -11.21
N GLY A 85 9.55 5.63 -12.30
CA GLY A 85 9.51 4.17 -12.37
C GLY A 85 8.08 3.63 -12.44
N PHE A 86 7.93 2.53 -13.17
CA PHE A 86 6.66 1.91 -13.46
C PHE A 86 6.42 0.72 -12.53
N ASN A 87 5.37 0.78 -11.76
CA ASN A 87 4.79 -0.36 -11.04
C ASN A 87 3.41 -0.69 -11.59
N GLY A 88 3.20 -0.52 -12.90
CA GLY A 88 1.91 -0.80 -13.52
C GLY A 88 1.58 -2.29 -13.55
N ALA A 89 0.29 -2.60 -13.59
CA ALA A 89 -0.24 -3.94 -13.80
C ALA A 89 -1.30 -3.94 -14.91
N ASP A 90 -1.56 -5.11 -15.47
CA ASP A 90 -2.72 -5.37 -16.35
C ASP A 90 -3.27 -6.78 -16.11
N ALA A 91 -4.39 -7.08 -16.75
CA ALA A 91 -5.00 -8.39 -16.74
C ALA A 91 -4.06 -9.46 -17.30
N ILE A 92 -4.04 -10.65 -16.71
CA ILE A 92 -3.12 -11.73 -17.08
C ILE A 92 -3.29 -12.17 -18.54
N GLU A 93 -4.48 -12.11 -19.09
CA GLU A 93 -4.76 -12.41 -20.50
C GLU A 93 -4.06 -11.46 -21.47
N ASN A 94 -3.70 -10.26 -21.03
CA ASN A 94 -3.05 -9.24 -21.84
C ASN A 94 -1.52 -9.25 -21.74
N LYS A 95 -0.91 -10.21 -21.07
CA LYS A 95 0.54 -10.27 -20.80
C LYS A 95 1.44 -10.21 -22.04
N ASN A 96 0.92 -10.60 -23.20
CA ASN A 96 1.67 -10.65 -24.47
C ASN A 96 1.37 -9.46 -25.38
N ILE A 97 0.50 -8.54 -24.97
CA ILE A 97 0.13 -7.35 -25.73
C ILE A 97 1.05 -6.22 -25.27
N GLY A 98 1.92 -5.73 -26.14
CA GLY A 98 2.77 -4.56 -25.85
C GLY A 98 1.89 -3.35 -25.50
N LEU A 99 1.92 -2.93 -24.26
CA LEU A 99 0.94 -2.00 -23.73
C LEU A 99 1.50 -0.60 -23.52
N SER A 100 0.74 0.39 -23.94
CA SER A 100 0.86 1.76 -23.45
C SER A 100 0.32 1.84 -22.02
N LEU A 101 1.17 2.22 -21.07
CA LEU A 101 0.82 2.36 -19.64
C LEU A 101 -0.27 3.40 -19.38
N ASN A 102 -0.41 4.41 -20.25
CA ASN A 102 -1.42 5.47 -20.17
C ASN A 102 -2.74 5.10 -20.85
N ASN A 103 -3.06 3.84 -20.97
CA ASN A 103 -4.28 3.41 -21.62
C ASN A 103 -5.45 3.35 -20.64
N ASN A 104 -6.43 4.24 -20.79
CA ASN A 104 -7.66 4.24 -19.99
C ASN A 104 -8.36 2.86 -19.98
N LYS A 105 -8.31 2.12 -21.09
CA LYS A 105 -8.86 0.76 -21.17
C LYS A 105 -8.14 -0.20 -20.21
N ARG A 106 -6.82 -0.04 -20.03
CA ARG A 106 -6.05 -0.81 -19.04
C ARG A 106 -6.50 -0.48 -17.61
N ILE A 107 -6.59 0.82 -17.29
CA ILE A 107 -7.02 1.27 -15.96
C ILE A 107 -8.41 0.69 -15.63
N LEU A 108 -9.34 0.73 -16.57
CA LEU A 108 -10.68 0.16 -16.38
C LEU A 108 -10.65 -1.37 -16.16
N ARG A 109 -9.82 -2.11 -16.91
CA ARG A 109 -9.65 -3.56 -16.70
C ARG A 109 -9.08 -3.88 -15.32
N VAL A 110 -8.01 -3.18 -14.94
CA VAL A 110 -7.37 -3.38 -13.62
C VAL A 110 -8.33 -2.99 -12.50
N SER A 111 -9.06 -1.89 -12.64
CA SER A 111 -10.11 -1.49 -11.68
C SER A 111 -11.17 -2.57 -11.49
N LYS A 112 -11.64 -3.15 -12.59
CA LYS A 112 -12.61 -4.25 -12.55
C LYS A 112 -12.05 -5.46 -11.81
N ILE A 113 -10.82 -5.86 -12.13
CA ILE A 113 -10.15 -7.00 -11.45
C ILE A 113 -9.97 -6.70 -9.97
N TYR A 114 -9.56 -5.48 -9.59
CA TYR A 114 -9.45 -5.08 -8.18
C TYR A 114 -10.79 -5.24 -7.46
N LYS A 115 -11.86 -4.67 -8.02
CA LYS A 115 -13.19 -4.76 -7.44
C LYS A 115 -13.64 -6.21 -7.29
N ASP A 116 -13.53 -7.00 -8.35
CA ASP A 116 -13.98 -8.40 -8.37
C ASP A 116 -13.18 -9.26 -7.36
N GLN A 117 -11.85 -9.10 -7.31
CA GLN A 117 -10.98 -9.86 -6.41
C GLN A 117 -11.19 -9.45 -4.95
N LEU A 118 -11.23 -8.16 -4.62
CA LEU A 118 -11.46 -7.70 -3.25
C LEU A 118 -12.86 -8.11 -2.76
N SER A 119 -13.89 -7.98 -3.58
CA SER A 119 -15.25 -8.47 -3.26
C SER A 119 -15.29 -9.98 -3.06
N SER A 120 -14.58 -10.75 -3.88
CA SER A 120 -14.53 -12.21 -3.75
C SER A 120 -13.77 -12.67 -2.50
N LEU A 121 -12.69 -11.97 -2.16
CA LEU A 121 -11.87 -12.27 -0.98
C LEU A 121 -12.62 -11.92 0.31
N SER A 122 -13.26 -10.75 0.37
CA SER A 122 -14.00 -10.31 1.57
C SER A 122 -15.24 -11.17 1.87
N LYS A 123 -15.78 -11.92 0.87
CA LYS A 123 -16.82 -12.93 1.12
C LYS A 123 -16.31 -14.21 1.80
N LYS A 124 -14.99 -14.42 1.81
CA LYS A 124 -14.36 -15.68 2.29
C LYS A 124 -13.47 -15.46 3.50
N PHE A 125 -12.98 -14.25 3.69
CA PHE A 125 -12.02 -13.86 4.71
C PHE A 125 -12.40 -12.50 5.30
N ASN A 126 -11.99 -12.21 6.51
CA ASN A 126 -11.86 -10.84 6.97
C ASN A 126 -10.69 -10.22 6.20
N LEU A 127 -10.98 -9.29 5.34
CA LEU A 127 -9.99 -8.72 4.43
C LEU A 127 -9.60 -7.32 4.88
N PHE A 128 -8.37 -7.17 5.33
CA PHE A 128 -7.78 -5.89 5.71
C PHE A 128 -6.93 -5.36 4.56
N VAL A 129 -7.29 -4.22 4.02
CA VAL A 129 -6.57 -3.60 2.90
C VAL A 129 -5.89 -2.34 3.40
N PHE A 130 -4.56 -2.36 3.38
CA PHE A 130 -3.76 -1.18 3.70
C PHE A 130 -3.60 -0.32 2.46
N HIS A 131 -3.98 0.94 2.59
CA HIS A 131 -3.61 1.92 1.59
C HIS A 131 -2.12 2.23 1.67
N SER A 132 -1.51 2.61 0.53
CA SER A 132 -0.12 3.04 0.51
C SER A 132 0.10 4.25 1.42
N PRO A 133 1.24 4.36 2.11
CA PRO A 133 1.60 5.62 2.75
C PRO A 133 1.69 6.74 1.71
N PRO A 134 1.53 8.00 2.12
CA PRO A 134 1.72 9.14 1.23
C PRO A 134 3.06 9.06 0.50
N ILE A 135 3.02 9.23 -0.83
CA ILE A 135 4.22 9.25 -1.65
C ILE A 135 4.85 10.63 -1.53
N VAL A 136 6.10 10.68 -1.09
CA VAL A 136 6.79 11.96 -0.86
C VAL A 136 7.31 12.59 -2.16
N GLY A 137 7.78 11.76 -3.09
CA GLY A 137 8.40 12.22 -4.35
C GLY A 137 9.90 12.49 -4.24
N TRP A 138 10.42 12.83 -3.06
CA TRP A 138 11.85 12.94 -2.79
C TRP A 138 12.39 11.73 -2.04
N ASP A 139 13.66 11.39 -2.25
CA ASP A 139 14.37 10.45 -1.36
C ASP A 139 14.58 11.16 0.00
N VAL A 140 13.75 10.79 0.98
CA VAL A 140 13.65 11.53 2.25
C VAL A 140 14.98 11.61 2.99
N PRO A 141 15.77 10.54 3.17
CA PRO A 141 17.08 10.64 3.79
C PRO A 141 18.04 11.60 3.06
N LYS A 142 18.09 11.55 1.73
CA LYS A 142 18.93 12.45 0.95
C LYS A 142 18.46 13.89 1.04
N TYR A 143 17.16 14.12 1.01
CA TYR A 143 16.57 15.45 1.18
C TYR A 143 17.01 16.08 2.50
N TYR A 144 16.90 15.34 3.61
CA TYR A 144 17.34 15.85 4.92
C TYR A 144 18.85 16.00 5.05
N ALA A 145 19.64 15.09 4.47
CA ALA A 145 21.10 15.23 4.44
C ALA A 145 21.52 16.49 3.69
N HIS A 146 20.91 16.77 2.54
CA HIS A 146 21.16 17.99 1.77
C HIS A 146 20.80 19.25 2.60
N LYS A 147 19.62 19.26 3.22
CA LYS A 147 19.19 20.37 4.09
C LYS A 147 20.14 20.62 5.26
N ALA A 148 20.62 19.55 5.89
CA ALA A 148 21.57 19.65 7.00
C ALA A 148 22.92 20.25 6.58
N ILE A 149 23.41 19.95 5.37
CA ILE A 149 24.70 20.40 4.87
C ILE A 149 24.62 21.86 4.38
N PHE A 150 23.59 22.20 3.62
CA PHE A 150 23.55 23.47 2.89
C PHE A 150 22.74 24.57 3.57
N ASP A 151 21.74 24.22 4.35
CA ASP A 151 20.84 25.22 4.94
C ASP A 151 21.07 25.43 6.44
N ASN A 152 22.10 24.80 7.06
CA ASN A 152 22.31 24.77 8.51
C ASN A 152 21.05 24.49 9.33
N ASN A 153 20.05 23.86 8.70
CA ASN A 153 18.76 23.62 9.32
C ASN A 153 18.81 22.36 10.17
N LYS A 154 18.57 22.52 11.44
CA LYS A 154 18.18 21.41 12.33
C LYS A 154 17.01 20.66 11.71
N LEU A 155 16.83 19.40 12.05
CA LEU A 155 15.72 18.52 11.63
C LEU A 155 14.36 19.19 11.98
N THR A 156 13.95 20.14 11.14
CA THR A 156 12.62 20.74 11.20
C THR A 156 11.61 19.81 10.55
N THR A 157 10.35 19.91 10.91
CA THR A 157 9.29 19.12 10.25
C THR A 157 9.11 19.68 8.84
N HIS A 158 9.41 18.86 7.84
CA HIS A 158 9.10 19.15 6.44
C HIS A 158 7.86 18.42 6.00
N THR A 159 7.13 19.02 5.09
CA THR A 159 5.84 18.52 4.61
C THR A 159 5.80 18.53 3.07
N HIS A 160 4.86 17.79 2.50
CA HIS A 160 4.57 17.79 1.08
C HIS A 160 3.06 17.81 0.83
N SER A 161 2.64 18.04 -0.42
CA SER A 161 1.23 18.20 -0.79
C SER A 161 0.40 16.95 -0.51
N PHE A 162 -0.67 17.10 0.26
CA PHE A 162 -1.69 16.08 0.43
C PHE A 162 -2.69 16.06 -0.72
N VAL A 163 -2.98 17.21 -1.32
CA VAL A 163 -3.91 17.34 -2.45
C VAL A 163 -3.49 16.47 -3.62
N ASN A 164 -2.20 16.55 -4.01
CA ASN A 164 -1.66 15.77 -5.11
C ASN A 164 -1.68 14.26 -4.80
N TYR A 165 -1.42 13.90 -3.55
CA TYR A 165 -1.53 12.50 -3.12
C TYR A 165 -2.99 12.02 -3.18
N LYS A 166 -3.96 12.79 -2.64
CA LYS A 166 -5.40 12.45 -2.72
C LYS A 166 -5.84 12.22 -4.17
N SER A 167 -5.44 13.11 -5.07
CA SER A 167 -5.71 12.96 -6.50
C SER A 167 -5.12 11.67 -7.10
N TYR A 168 -3.86 11.37 -6.76
CA TYR A 168 -3.18 10.17 -7.27
C TYR A 168 -3.83 8.86 -6.82
N VAL A 169 -4.38 8.82 -5.60
CA VAL A 169 -4.96 7.60 -5.02
C VAL A 169 -6.46 7.47 -5.25
N SER A 170 -7.12 8.49 -5.76
CA SER A 170 -8.58 8.59 -5.90
C SER A 170 -9.22 7.40 -6.61
N ASN A 171 -8.63 6.92 -7.69
CA ASN A 171 -9.15 5.77 -8.43
C ASN A 171 -9.23 4.50 -7.56
N PHE A 172 -8.25 4.26 -6.72
CA PHE A 172 -8.26 3.10 -5.83
C PHE A 172 -9.25 3.28 -4.69
N ILE A 173 -9.34 4.48 -4.11
CA ILE A 173 -10.34 4.80 -3.07
C ILE A 173 -11.75 4.55 -3.61
N ASN A 174 -12.08 5.05 -4.82
CA ASN A 174 -13.38 4.84 -5.44
C ASN A 174 -13.70 3.34 -5.65
N ILE A 175 -12.69 2.50 -5.91
CA ILE A 175 -12.91 1.05 -5.99
C ILE A 175 -13.29 0.50 -4.62
N ILE A 176 -12.55 0.83 -3.57
CA ILE A 176 -12.83 0.39 -2.19
C ILE A 176 -14.24 0.83 -1.77
N ASP A 177 -14.58 2.10 -1.97
CA ASP A 177 -15.89 2.67 -1.58
C ASP A 177 -17.06 2.05 -2.36
N SER A 178 -16.78 1.48 -3.53
CA SER A 178 -17.80 0.78 -4.34
C SER A 178 -18.08 -0.66 -3.91
N ILE A 179 -17.38 -1.18 -2.90
CA ILE A 179 -17.51 -2.55 -2.39
C ILE A 179 -18.27 -2.52 -1.07
N ASP A 180 -19.53 -2.92 -1.10
CA ASP A 180 -20.35 -3.06 0.09
C ASP A 180 -20.17 -4.47 0.67
N ASN A 181 -19.30 -4.62 1.68
CA ASN A 181 -19.06 -5.88 2.37
C ASN A 181 -18.51 -5.65 3.77
N GLU A 182 -19.20 -6.16 4.79
CA GLU A 182 -18.85 -5.99 6.21
C GLU A 182 -17.50 -6.61 6.63
N ASN A 183 -16.98 -7.54 5.85
CA ASN A 183 -15.68 -8.17 6.08
C ASN A 183 -14.54 -7.50 5.32
N LEU A 184 -14.78 -6.37 4.65
CA LEU A 184 -13.75 -5.54 4.02
C LEU A 184 -13.40 -4.37 4.94
N TYR A 185 -12.18 -4.37 5.44
CA TYR A 185 -11.67 -3.34 6.33
C TYR A 185 -10.58 -2.53 5.62
N PHE A 186 -10.83 -1.27 5.39
CA PHE A 186 -9.87 -0.37 4.77
C PHE A 186 -9.09 0.43 5.81
N PHE A 187 -7.76 0.34 5.78
CA PHE A 187 -6.88 1.09 6.66
C PHE A 187 -6.13 2.18 5.89
N ASN A 188 -6.59 3.41 6.05
CA ASN A 188 -6.00 4.58 5.40
C ASN A 188 -4.77 5.07 6.19
N ILE A 189 -3.57 4.68 5.74
CA ILE A 189 -2.31 5.11 6.37
C ILE A 189 -2.10 6.63 6.29
N ALA A 190 -2.66 7.30 5.28
CA ALA A 190 -2.46 8.73 5.11
C ALA A 190 -2.98 9.54 6.30
N SER A 191 -4.06 9.09 6.95
CA SER A 191 -4.61 9.76 8.15
C SER A 191 -3.62 9.86 9.32
N LEU A 192 -2.55 9.05 9.32
CA LEU A 192 -1.52 9.10 10.37
C LEU A 192 -0.44 10.15 10.11
N PHE A 193 -0.29 10.59 8.88
CA PHE A 193 0.81 11.43 8.44
C PHE A 193 0.38 12.72 7.76
N CYS A 194 -0.89 12.84 7.40
CA CYS A 194 -1.44 13.99 6.70
C CYS A 194 -2.53 14.68 7.52
N ASP A 195 -2.62 15.97 7.36
CA ASP A 195 -3.60 16.83 8.00
C ASP A 195 -4.54 17.41 6.93
N GLU A 196 -5.85 17.21 7.11
CA GLU A 196 -6.89 17.66 6.15
C GLU A 196 -7.06 19.18 6.13
N VAL A 197 -6.78 19.86 7.24
CA VAL A 197 -6.98 21.31 7.33
C VAL A 197 -5.85 22.05 6.64
N THR A 198 -4.60 21.62 6.88
CA THR A 198 -3.43 22.22 6.25
C THR A 198 -3.14 21.66 4.86
N GLU A 199 -3.79 20.55 4.49
CA GLU A 199 -3.56 19.79 3.27
C GLU A 199 -2.09 19.38 3.06
N ARG A 200 -1.42 19.07 4.17
CA ARG A 200 0.00 18.71 4.18
C ARG A 200 0.24 17.34 4.82
N CYS A 201 1.23 16.63 4.31
CA CYS A 201 1.73 15.38 4.89
C CYS A 201 3.15 15.57 5.41
N ILE A 202 3.44 15.05 6.60
CA ILE A 202 4.75 15.14 7.24
C ILE A 202 5.71 14.07 6.73
N MET A 203 7.01 14.38 6.66
CA MET A 203 8.07 13.45 6.26
C MET A 203 8.87 12.92 7.46
N ASN A 204 8.78 13.61 8.60
CA ASN A 204 9.43 13.23 9.86
C ASN A 204 8.53 13.57 11.05
N LYS A 205 8.76 12.87 12.16
CA LYS A 205 8.09 13.11 13.43
C LYS A 205 9.07 12.82 14.56
N ASP A 206 9.05 13.66 15.62
CA ASP A 206 9.91 13.49 16.81
C ASP A 206 11.39 13.27 16.44
N LYS A 207 11.90 14.06 15.51
CA LYS A 207 13.27 13.97 14.94
C LYS A 207 13.58 12.65 14.22
N ASN A 208 12.59 11.79 13.97
CA ASN A 208 12.76 10.55 13.23
C ASN A 208 12.17 10.67 11.83
N LEU A 209 12.86 10.16 10.82
CA LEU A 209 12.32 10.08 9.46
C LEU A 209 11.22 9.03 9.39
N LEU A 210 10.10 9.38 8.77
CA LEU A 210 8.98 8.45 8.56
C LEU A 210 9.22 7.53 7.35
N TYR A 211 10.10 7.94 6.44
CA TYR A 211 10.40 7.22 5.19
C TYR A 211 11.88 6.86 5.10
N ARG A 212 12.19 5.74 4.45
CA ARG A 212 13.55 5.30 4.12
C ARG A 212 13.98 5.64 2.69
N ASP A 213 13.03 6.03 1.86
CA ASP A 213 13.22 6.46 0.48
C ASP A 213 12.06 7.35 0.04
N VAL A 214 11.68 7.32 -1.24
CA VAL A 214 10.65 8.16 -1.87
C VAL A 214 9.22 7.84 -1.37
N TYR A 215 8.94 6.60 -0.94
CA TYR A 215 7.59 6.14 -0.58
C TYR A 215 7.55 4.97 0.42
N HIS A 216 8.64 4.28 0.66
CA HIS A 216 8.66 3.23 1.66
C HIS A 216 8.86 3.79 3.06
N LEU A 217 8.06 3.34 3.99
CA LEU A 217 8.22 3.73 5.39
C LEU A 217 9.54 3.24 5.96
N SER A 218 10.13 4.06 6.82
CA SER A 218 11.23 3.68 7.70
C SER A 218 10.77 2.65 8.74
N MET A 219 11.70 2.15 9.54
CA MET A 219 11.34 1.32 10.70
C MET A 219 10.45 2.09 11.70
N TYR A 220 10.73 3.38 11.91
CA TYR A 220 9.93 4.23 12.79
C TYR A 220 8.52 4.46 12.26
N GLY A 221 8.37 4.85 10.99
CA GLY A 221 7.06 5.00 10.34
C GLY A 221 6.27 3.70 10.30
N SER A 222 6.93 2.58 10.00
CA SER A 222 6.29 1.25 9.99
C SER A 222 5.77 0.81 11.37
N LYS A 223 6.48 1.18 12.45
CA LYS A 223 6.07 0.91 13.83
C LYS A 223 4.83 1.71 14.22
N ILE A 224 4.75 2.98 13.81
CA ILE A 224 3.56 3.82 14.04
C ILE A 224 2.35 3.17 13.37
N VAL A 225 2.46 2.82 12.08
CA VAL A 225 1.38 2.20 11.29
C VAL A 225 0.92 0.89 11.92
N ALA A 226 1.84 0.00 12.31
CA ALA A 226 1.48 -1.27 12.91
C ALA A 226 0.74 -1.12 14.25
N LYS A 227 1.18 -0.19 15.09
CA LYS A 227 0.52 0.08 16.38
C LYS A 227 -0.88 0.64 16.20
N GLU A 228 -1.06 1.60 15.29
CA GLU A 228 -2.36 2.21 15.07
C GLU A 228 -3.33 1.23 14.41
N PHE A 229 -2.85 0.39 13.50
CA PHE A 229 -3.66 -0.70 12.96
C PHE A 229 -4.18 -1.63 14.07
N MET A 230 -3.31 -2.09 14.96
CA MET A 230 -3.72 -2.97 16.07
C MET A 230 -4.72 -2.28 16.99
N LYS A 231 -4.53 -1.01 17.30
CA LYS A 231 -5.47 -0.24 18.12
C LYS A 231 -6.89 -0.21 17.52
N ASN A 232 -6.98 -0.10 16.17
CA ASN A 232 -8.26 -0.01 15.48
C ASN A 232 -8.92 -1.37 15.21
N PHE A 233 -8.14 -2.43 15.06
CA PHE A 233 -8.64 -3.72 14.59
C PHE A 233 -8.35 -4.91 15.51
N GLU A 234 -7.69 -4.71 16.66
CA GLU A 234 -7.38 -5.78 17.60
C GLU A 234 -8.61 -6.62 17.99
N ILE A 235 -9.73 -5.96 18.25
CA ILE A 235 -10.99 -6.60 18.64
C ILE A 235 -11.45 -7.60 17.58
N LYS A 236 -11.31 -7.24 16.30
CA LYS A 236 -11.72 -8.10 15.17
C LYS A 236 -10.95 -9.43 15.09
N PHE A 237 -9.70 -9.44 15.59
CA PHE A 237 -8.90 -10.67 15.67
C PHE A 237 -9.18 -11.50 16.91
N LEU A 238 -9.64 -10.88 18.01
CA LEU A 238 -9.85 -11.53 19.29
C LEU A 238 -11.25 -12.13 19.44
N GLU A 239 -12.28 -11.53 18.84
CA GLU A 239 -13.68 -11.99 18.93
C GLU A 239 -13.91 -13.42 18.40
N LYS A 240 -13.01 -13.97 17.61
CA LYS A 240 -13.12 -15.31 17.02
C LYS A 240 -12.38 -16.43 17.77
N ASN A 241 -11.61 -16.08 18.79
CA ASN A 241 -10.85 -17.06 19.58
C ASN A 241 -11.52 -17.38 20.92
N ASN A 242 -12.72 -16.87 21.16
CA ASN A 242 -13.64 -17.21 22.24
C ASN A 242 -14.88 -17.92 21.68
#